data_228532d74fed9d083184be80b5177f73
#
_entry.id   228532d74fed9d083184be80b5177f73
#
_cell.length_a   1.000
_cell.length_b   1.000
_cell.length_c   1.000
_cell.angle_alpha   90.00
_cell.angle_beta   90.00
_cell.angle_gamma   90.00
#
_symmetry.space_group_name_H-M   'P 1'
#
loop_
_entity.id
_entity.type
_entity.pdbx_description
1 polymer ?
#
loop_
_entity_poly.entity_id
_entity_poly.type
_entity_poly.pdbx_seq_one_letter_code
_entity_poly.pdbx_strand_id
1 'polypeptide(L)'
;AVTPEDTIQLVIIAGVSLAILLVKWKDLMVVFFDESHARSIGLRPTALKVLFFTLLSASTVAALQTVGAFLVIAMVVTPGATAYLLTDRFPRLILIAVAIGAVSSFVGAYASYFLDGATGGIIVVLQTLVFLAAFLLAPKHGLLAARRQARAALEAAR
;
A
#
# COMPACT_ATOMS: atom_id res chain seq x y z
N ALA A 1 22.39 5.98 10.83
CA ALA A 1 21.55 6.76 11.74
C ALA A 1 20.84 7.87 10.93
N VAL A 2 19.54 8.01 11.13
CA VAL A 2 18.74 9.04 10.48
C VAL A 2 18.98 10.37 11.21
N THR A 3 19.35 11.41 10.46
CA THR A 3 19.56 12.74 11.06
C THR A 3 18.22 13.41 11.35
N PRO A 4 18.13 14.37 12.32
CA PRO A 4 16.89 15.12 12.55
C PRO A 4 16.39 15.88 11.31
N GLU A 5 17.28 16.34 10.46
CA GLU A 5 16.95 17.01 9.19
C GLU A 5 16.27 16.06 8.21
N ASP A 6 16.77 14.84 8.07
CA ASP A 6 16.17 13.79 7.25
C ASP A 6 14.77 13.42 7.74
N THR A 7 14.58 13.34 9.05
CA THR A 7 13.28 13.07 9.67
C THR A 7 12.28 14.18 9.36
N ILE A 8 12.66 15.44 9.46
CA ILE A 8 11.80 16.59 9.14
C ILE A 8 11.43 16.55 7.65
N GLN A 9 12.39 16.29 6.77
CA GLN A 9 12.16 16.19 5.34
C GLN A 9 11.16 15.06 5.02
N LEU A 10 11.32 13.89 5.61
CA LEU A 10 10.41 12.76 5.44
C LEU A 10 8.99 13.09 5.92
N VAL A 11 8.86 13.72 7.07
CA VAL A 11 7.55 14.12 7.62
C VAL A 11 6.86 15.13 6.72
N ILE A 12 7.58 16.12 6.19
CA ILE A 12 7.04 17.13 5.27
C ILE A 12 6.58 16.47 3.98
N ILE A 13 7.40 15.62 3.36
CA ILE A 13 7.05 14.91 2.12
C ILE A 13 5.83 14.01 2.35
N ALA A 14 5.81 13.24 3.41
CA ALA A 14 4.70 12.35 3.75
C ALA A 14 3.41 13.14 4.01
N GLY A 15 3.46 14.22 4.77
CA GLY A 15 2.32 15.07 5.08
C GLY A 15 1.74 15.74 3.84
N VAL A 16 2.58 16.33 3.00
CA VAL A 16 2.16 16.97 1.74
C VAL A 16 1.57 15.95 0.78
N SER A 17 2.22 14.81 0.59
CA SER A 17 1.74 13.74 -0.28
C SER A 17 0.39 13.21 0.20
N LEU A 18 0.24 12.94 1.48
CA LEU A 18 -1.00 12.45 2.06
C LEU A 18 -2.13 13.47 1.91
N ALA A 19 -1.87 14.75 2.17
CA ALA A 19 -2.86 15.82 2.02
C ALA A 19 -3.35 15.93 0.58
N ILE A 20 -2.45 15.93 -0.40
CA ILE A 20 -2.79 16.00 -1.82
C ILE A 20 -3.57 14.75 -2.25
N LEU A 21 -3.15 13.57 -1.84
CA LEU A 21 -3.85 12.32 -2.17
C LEU A 21 -5.24 12.25 -1.55
N LEU A 22 -5.42 12.71 -0.30
CA LEU A 22 -6.74 12.75 0.34
C LEU A 22 -7.70 13.74 -0.31
N VAL A 23 -7.19 14.86 -0.84
CA VAL A 23 -8.01 15.85 -1.56
C VAL A 23 -8.37 15.37 -2.95
N LYS A 24 -7.46 14.70 -3.65
CA LYS A 24 -7.56 14.29 -5.04
C LYS A 24 -7.86 12.80 -5.27
N TRP A 25 -8.12 12.04 -4.24
CA TRP A 25 -8.25 10.57 -4.37
C TRP A 25 -9.36 10.14 -5.34
N LYS A 26 -10.49 10.84 -5.37
CA LYS A 26 -11.59 10.55 -6.30
C LYS A 26 -11.21 10.80 -7.75
N ASP A 27 -10.56 11.93 -8.01
CA ASP A 27 -10.11 12.30 -9.35
C ASP A 27 -9.03 11.34 -9.86
N LEU A 28 -8.08 10.96 -9.00
CA LEU A 28 -7.04 9.99 -9.32
C LEU A 28 -7.63 8.61 -9.58
N MET A 29 -8.61 8.20 -8.81
CA MET A 29 -9.31 6.92 -9.01
C MET A 29 -9.95 6.86 -10.39
N VAL A 30 -10.68 7.88 -10.79
CA VAL A 30 -11.33 7.95 -12.11
C VAL A 30 -10.29 7.93 -13.23
N VAL A 31 -9.22 8.71 -13.09
CA VAL A 31 -8.16 8.80 -14.11
C VAL A 31 -7.46 7.46 -14.34
N PHE A 32 -7.17 6.71 -13.27
CA PHE A 32 -6.48 5.43 -13.39
C PHE A 32 -7.38 4.28 -13.85
N PHE A 33 -8.69 4.35 -13.57
CA PHE A 33 -9.64 3.33 -14.00
C PHE A 33 -10.23 3.57 -15.38
N ASP A 34 -10.58 4.82 -15.69
CA ASP A 34 -11.18 5.17 -16.97
C ASP A 34 -10.79 6.60 -17.36
N GLU A 35 -9.74 6.70 -18.16
CA GLU A 35 -9.20 7.97 -18.63
C GLU A 35 -10.19 8.69 -19.56
N SER A 36 -10.95 7.96 -20.38
CA SER A 36 -11.94 8.54 -21.27
C SER A 36 -13.08 9.18 -20.48
N HIS A 37 -13.57 8.51 -19.45
CA HIS A 37 -14.57 9.05 -18.54
C HIS A 37 -14.06 10.29 -17.80
N ALA A 38 -12.82 10.25 -17.34
CA ALA A 38 -12.17 11.39 -16.67
C ALA A 38 -12.15 12.63 -17.59
N ARG A 39 -11.82 12.47 -18.85
CA ARG A 39 -11.85 13.56 -19.84
C ARG A 39 -13.25 14.09 -20.06
N SER A 40 -14.24 13.21 -20.13
CA SER A 40 -15.64 13.59 -20.39
C SER A 40 -16.24 14.43 -19.26
N ILE A 41 -15.79 14.27 -18.03
CA ILE A 41 -16.25 15.05 -16.86
C ILE A 41 -15.38 16.29 -16.56
N GLY A 42 -14.45 16.63 -17.45
CA GLY A 42 -13.63 17.83 -17.33
C GLY A 42 -12.35 17.70 -16.53
N LEU A 43 -11.96 16.48 -16.13
CA LEU A 43 -10.69 16.22 -15.48
C LEU A 43 -9.53 16.25 -16.49
N ARG A 44 -8.35 16.56 -16.01
CA ARG A 44 -7.11 16.55 -16.80
C ARG A 44 -6.29 15.30 -16.44
N PRO A 45 -6.43 14.17 -17.17
CA PRO A 45 -5.75 12.92 -16.81
C PRO A 45 -4.24 13.05 -16.78
N THR A 46 -3.66 13.73 -17.76
CA THR A 46 -2.21 13.91 -17.85
C THR A 46 -1.67 14.68 -16.64
N ALA A 47 -2.32 15.77 -16.25
CA ALA A 47 -1.91 16.57 -15.10
C ALA A 47 -1.98 15.77 -13.79
N LEU A 48 -3.05 14.99 -13.59
CA LEU A 48 -3.23 14.16 -12.40
C LEU A 48 -2.24 13.00 -12.34
N LYS A 49 -1.94 12.37 -13.48
CA LYS A 49 -0.90 11.33 -13.56
C LYS A 49 0.49 11.89 -13.24
N VAL A 50 0.84 13.04 -13.81
CA VAL A 50 2.11 13.71 -13.51
C VAL A 50 2.22 14.06 -12.02
N LEU A 51 1.15 14.59 -11.42
CA LEU A 51 1.10 14.87 -9.99
C LEU A 51 1.34 13.59 -9.16
N PHE A 52 0.63 12.53 -9.46
CA PHE A 52 0.77 11.25 -8.75
C PHE A 52 2.18 10.67 -8.86
N PHE A 53 2.74 10.61 -10.06
CA PHE A 53 4.08 10.06 -10.26
C PHE A 53 5.17 10.96 -9.66
N THR A 54 4.98 12.26 -9.63
CA THR A 54 5.88 13.18 -8.94
C THR A 54 5.89 12.92 -7.43
N LEU A 55 4.70 12.79 -6.82
CA LEU A 55 4.58 12.46 -5.40
C LEU A 55 5.17 11.10 -5.07
N LEU A 56 4.88 10.10 -5.90
CA LEU A 56 5.41 8.75 -5.74
C LEU A 56 6.94 8.74 -5.83
N SER A 57 7.50 9.43 -6.81
CA SER A 57 8.95 9.53 -7.00
C SER A 57 9.62 10.24 -5.82
N ALA A 58 9.09 11.36 -5.38
CA ALA A 58 9.62 12.10 -4.24
C ALA A 58 9.59 11.25 -2.95
N SER A 59 8.48 10.58 -2.70
CA SER A 59 8.33 9.69 -1.54
C SER A 59 9.28 8.49 -1.61
N THR A 60 9.43 7.91 -2.78
CA THR A 60 10.32 6.76 -3.01
C THR A 60 11.79 7.15 -2.81
N VAL A 61 12.22 8.28 -3.37
CA VAL A 61 13.60 8.77 -3.20
C VAL A 61 13.90 9.06 -1.73
N ALA A 62 12.98 9.71 -1.04
CA ALA A 62 13.13 9.97 0.39
C ALA A 62 13.23 8.67 1.22
N ALA A 63 12.43 7.68 0.89
CA ALA A 63 12.48 6.38 1.55
C ALA A 63 13.78 5.60 1.23
N LEU A 64 14.27 5.68 -0.01
CA LEU A 64 15.52 5.04 -0.43
C LEU A 64 16.73 5.49 0.41
N GLN A 65 16.76 6.77 0.75
CA GLN A 65 17.82 7.34 1.58
C GLN A 65 17.81 6.79 3.02
N THR A 66 16.65 6.34 3.48
CA THR A 66 16.43 5.91 4.86
C THR A 66 16.60 4.39 5.03
N VAL A 67 16.00 3.59 4.18
CA VAL A 67 15.91 2.13 4.36
C VAL A 67 16.55 1.30 3.26
N GLY A 68 16.89 1.89 2.12
CA GLY A 68 17.50 1.19 0.99
C GLY A 68 16.50 0.62 0.00
N ALA A 69 16.98 0.33 -1.22
CA ALA A 69 16.15 0.05 -2.39
C ALA A 69 15.25 -1.19 -2.25
N PHE A 70 15.81 -2.30 -1.79
CA PHE A 70 15.05 -3.56 -1.70
C PHE A 70 13.93 -3.48 -0.67
N LEU A 71 14.19 -2.82 0.46
CA LEU A 71 13.19 -2.65 1.51
C LEU A 71 12.07 -1.71 1.09
N VAL A 72 12.39 -0.64 0.35
CA VAL A 72 11.37 0.29 -0.16
C VAL A 72 10.41 -0.40 -1.13
N ILE A 73 10.92 -1.22 -2.05
CA ILE A 73 10.06 -1.97 -2.98
C ILE A 73 9.09 -2.86 -2.21
N ALA A 74 9.57 -3.60 -1.24
CA ALA A 74 8.72 -4.44 -0.41
C ALA A 74 7.67 -3.64 0.37
N MET A 75 8.08 -2.52 0.98
CA MET A 75 7.18 -1.66 1.75
C MET A 75 6.09 -0.99 0.91
N VAL A 76 6.36 -0.69 -0.35
CA VAL A 76 5.39 -0.07 -1.27
C VAL A 76 4.40 -1.10 -1.80
N VAL A 77 4.89 -2.27 -2.19
CA VAL A 77 4.07 -3.29 -2.88
C VAL A 77 3.22 -4.11 -1.90
N THR A 78 3.78 -4.50 -0.76
CA THR A 78 3.14 -5.48 0.15
C THR A 78 1.82 -4.99 0.75
N PRO A 79 1.67 -3.75 1.27
CA PRO A 79 0.39 -3.29 1.78
C PRO A 79 -0.72 -3.25 0.71
N GLY A 80 -0.38 -2.83 -0.49
CA GLY A 80 -1.31 -2.79 -1.61
C GLY A 80 -1.77 -4.18 -2.03
N ALA A 81 -0.84 -5.12 -2.15
CA ALA A 81 -1.13 -6.51 -2.47
C ALA A 81 -2.01 -7.17 -1.39
N THR A 82 -1.72 -6.92 -0.12
CA THR A 82 -2.52 -7.43 1.00
C THR A 82 -3.94 -6.87 0.96
N ALA A 83 -4.09 -5.58 0.76
CA ALA A 83 -5.41 -4.93 0.65
C ALA A 83 -6.21 -5.45 -0.54
N TYR A 84 -5.56 -5.71 -1.67
CA TYR A 84 -6.17 -6.32 -2.84
C TYR A 84 -6.78 -7.70 -2.55
N LEU A 85 -6.11 -8.50 -1.73
CA LEU A 85 -6.62 -9.81 -1.29
C LEU A 85 -7.85 -9.69 -0.37
N LEU A 86 -7.96 -8.61 0.39
CA LEU A 86 -9.00 -8.42 1.40
C LEU A 86 -10.27 -7.79 0.86
N THR A 87 -10.20 -7.00 -0.21
CA THR A 87 -11.36 -6.27 -0.73
C THR A 87 -11.27 -6.04 -2.23
N ASP A 88 -12.45 -5.98 -2.90
CA ASP A 88 -12.58 -5.63 -4.31
C ASP A 88 -12.96 -4.15 -4.50
N ARG A 89 -13.31 -3.44 -3.43
CA ARG A 89 -13.70 -2.04 -3.48
C ARG A 89 -12.48 -1.13 -3.37
N PHE A 90 -12.23 -0.32 -4.39
CA PHE A 90 -11.06 0.54 -4.47
C PHE A 90 -10.92 1.54 -3.29
N PRO A 91 -11.96 2.25 -2.84
CA PRO A 91 -11.84 3.14 -1.68
C PRO A 91 -11.45 2.40 -0.39
N ARG A 92 -12.00 1.21 -0.17
CA ARG A 92 -11.63 0.35 0.95
C ARG A 92 -10.23 -0.21 0.81
N LEU A 93 -9.82 -0.55 -0.41
CA LEU A 93 -8.48 -1.04 -0.72
C LEU A 93 -7.42 -0.01 -0.32
N ILE A 94 -7.59 1.25 -0.70
CA ILE A 94 -6.68 2.34 -0.32
C ILE A 94 -6.63 2.49 1.21
N LEU A 95 -7.78 2.51 1.86
CA LEU A 95 -7.87 2.67 3.31
C LEU A 95 -7.16 1.53 4.05
N ILE A 96 -7.39 0.29 3.62
CA ILE A 96 -6.75 -0.91 4.19
C ILE A 96 -5.24 -0.89 3.93
N ALA A 97 -4.80 -0.54 2.73
CA ALA A 97 -3.39 -0.47 2.39
C ALA A 97 -2.66 0.57 3.24
N VAL A 98 -3.23 1.75 3.41
CA VAL A 98 -2.67 2.82 4.26
C VAL A 98 -2.63 2.37 5.72
N ALA A 99 -3.70 1.74 6.21
CA ALA A 99 -3.77 1.24 7.59
C ALA A 99 -2.71 0.16 7.85
N ILE A 100 -2.56 -0.81 6.94
CA ILE A 100 -1.55 -1.87 7.04
C ILE A 100 -0.14 -1.27 7.03
N GLY A 101 0.14 -0.37 6.11
CA GLY A 101 1.44 0.30 6.02
C GLY A 101 1.77 1.09 7.28
N ALA A 102 0.84 1.88 7.77
CA ALA A 102 1.02 2.70 8.98
C ALA A 102 1.20 1.85 10.25
N VAL A 103 0.33 0.87 10.46
CA VAL A 103 0.38 -0.01 11.64
C VAL A 103 1.64 -0.88 11.60
N SER A 104 1.98 -1.48 10.46
CA SER A 104 3.19 -2.29 10.32
C SER A 104 4.46 -1.47 10.56
N SER A 105 4.51 -0.25 10.07
CA SER A 105 5.63 0.65 10.29
C SER A 105 5.77 1.05 11.75
N PHE A 106 4.67 1.38 12.40
CA PHE A 106 4.66 1.75 13.82
C PHE A 106 5.07 0.56 14.72
N VAL A 107 4.44 -0.59 14.53
CA VAL A 107 4.75 -1.81 15.31
C VAL A 107 6.16 -2.30 15.01
N GLY A 108 6.60 -2.25 13.77
CA GLY A 108 7.95 -2.63 13.36
C GLY A 108 9.02 -1.74 13.95
N ALA A 109 8.81 -0.43 13.96
CA ALA A 109 9.73 0.52 14.59
C ALA A 109 9.80 0.30 16.12
N TYR A 110 8.65 0.06 16.75
CA TYR A 110 8.61 -0.26 18.18
C TYR A 110 9.30 -1.58 18.52
N ALA A 111 9.04 -2.63 17.74
CA ALA A 111 9.69 -3.93 17.89
C ALA A 111 11.22 -3.84 17.65
N SER A 112 11.65 -3.05 16.67
CA SER A 112 13.06 -2.79 16.39
C SER A 112 13.80 -2.20 17.58
N TYR A 113 13.16 -1.32 18.31
CA TYR A 113 13.74 -0.73 19.52
C TYR A 113 14.05 -1.78 20.59
N PHE A 114 13.15 -2.74 20.81
CA PHE A 114 13.34 -3.80 21.80
C PHE A 114 14.26 -4.93 21.34
N LEU A 115 14.22 -5.26 20.04
CA LEU A 115 15.00 -6.36 19.48
C LEU A 115 16.40 -5.94 19.01
N ASP A 116 16.69 -4.64 19.06
CA ASP A 116 17.95 -4.07 18.57
C ASP A 116 18.29 -4.51 17.14
N GLY A 117 17.26 -4.60 16.32
CA GLY A 117 17.35 -5.06 14.94
C GLY A 117 17.19 -3.94 13.90
N ALA A 118 17.40 -4.30 12.63
CA ALA A 118 17.19 -3.37 11.53
C ALA A 118 15.70 -3.06 11.36
N THR A 119 15.31 -1.81 11.60
CA THR A 119 13.90 -1.36 11.58
C THR A 119 13.18 -1.71 10.26
N GLY A 120 13.81 -1.41 9.13
CA GLY A 120 13.23 -1.71 7.81
C GLY A 120 12.97 -3.20 7.59
N GLY A 121 13.93 -4.05 7.99
CA GLY A 121 13.77 -5.50 7.90
C GLY A 121 12.61 -6.03 8.74
N ILE A 122 12.47 -5.55 9.96
CA ILE A 122 11.37 -5.95 10.85
C ILE A 122 10.02 -5.52 10.31
N ILE A 123 9.91 -4.31 9.78
CA ILE A 123 8.69 -3.83 9.13
C ILE A 123 8.30 -4.73 7.96
N VAL A 124 9.25 -5.07 7.09
CA VAL A 124 9.00 -5.95 5.94
C VAL A 124 8.57 -7.35 6.38
N VAL A 125 9.19 -7.91 7.42
CA VAL A 125 8.78 -9.20 7.98
C VAL A 125 7.35 -9.15 8.49
N LEU A 126 6.97 -8.12 9.24
CA LEU A 126 5.59 -7.93 9.70
C LEU A 126 4.59 -7.81 8.55
N GLN A 127 4.90 -7.02 7.54
CA GLN A 127 4.07 -6.88 6.35
C GLN A 127 3.92 -8.22 5.60
N THR A 128 5.00 -8.98 5.48
CA THR A 128 4.97 -10.31 4.86
C THR A 128 4.10 -11.28 5.64
N LEU A 129 4.17 -11.27 6.97
CA LEU A 129 3.29 -12.10 7.81
C LEU A 129 1.82 -11.71 7.64
N VAL A 130 1.52 -10.43 7.59
CA VAL A 130 0.15 -9.94 7.33
C VAL A 130 -0.32 -10.36 5.94
N PHE A 131 0.53 -10.26 4.92
CA PHE A 131 0.23 -10.72 3.57
C PHE A 131 -0.05 -12.23 3.52
N LEU A 132 0.77 -13.05 4.14
CA LEU A 132 0.56 -14.50 4.20
C LEU A 132 -0.72 -14.85 4.93
N ALA A 133 -1.02 -14.19 6.05
CA ALA A 133 -2.27 -14.38 6.76
C ALA A 133 -3.48 -14.01 5.89
N ALA A 134 -3.42 -12.88 5.19
CA ALA A 134 -4.47 -12.46 4.26
C ALA A 134 -4.62 -13.44 3.09
N PHE A 135 -3.52 -13.93 2.53
CA PHE A 135 -3.53 -14.89 1.43
C PHE A 135 -4.17 -16.22 1.82
N LEU A 136 -3.94 -16.68 3.06
CA LEU A 136 -4.54 -17.92 3.56
C LEU A 136 -6.01 -17.74 3.99
N LEU A 137 -6.34 -16.63 4.60
CA LEU A 137 -7.60 -16.40 5.31
C LEU A 137 -8.59 -15.48 4.58
N ALA A 138 -8.19 -14.80 3.52
CA ALA A 138 -9.07 -13.87 2.80
C ALA A 138 -10.33 -14.57 2.25
N PRO A 139 -11.53 -14.03 2.49
CA PRO A 139 -12.78 -14.72 2.13
C PRO A 139 -13.06 -14.80 0.63
N LYS A 140 -12.46 -13.91 -0.18
CA LYS A 140 -12.70 -13.86 -1.63
C LYS A 140 -11.53 -14.36 -2.47
N HIS A 141 -10.32 -14.03 -2.11
CA HIS A 141 -9.11 -14.32 -2.89
C HIS A 141 -8.10 -15.21 -2.15
N GLY A 142 -8.43 -15.66 -0.93
CA GLY A 142 -7.56 -16.53 -0.15
C GLY A 142 -7.59 -17.97 -0.63
N LEU A 143 -6.54 -18.73 -0.29
CA LEU A 143 -6.45 -20.17 -0.61
C LEU A 143 -7.61 -21.00 -0.04
N LEU A 144 -8.05 -20.67 1.17
CA LEU A 144 -9.17 -21.37 1.80
C LEU A 144 -10.49 -21.12 1.07
N ALA A 145 -10.71 -19.89 0.58
CA ALA A 145 -11.88 -19.56 -0.22
C ALA A 145 -11.85 -20.30 -1.57
N ALA A 146 -10.71 -20.36 -2.22
CA ALA A 146 -10.55 -21.12 -3.47
C ALA A 146 -10.81 -22.61 -3.28
N ARG A 147 -10.32 -23.19 -2.19
CA ARG A 147 -10.59 -24.60 -1.85
C ARG A 147 -12.06 -24.89 -1.56
N ARG A 148 -12.74 -23.97 -0.85
CA ARG A 148 -14.19 -24.10 -0.58
C ARG A 148 -15.00 -24.04 -1.87
N GLN A 149 -14.68 -23.12 -2.77
CA GLN A 149 -15.35 -23.00 -4.07
C GLN A 149 -15.13 -24.23 -4.93
N ALA A 150 -13.91 -24.77 -4.97
CA ALA A 150 -13.61 -26.00 -5.70
C ALA A 150 -14.38 -27.21 -5.15
N ARG A 151 -14.50 -27.36 -3.83
CA ARG A 151 -15.29 -28.43 -3.21
C ARG A 151 -16.78 -28.30 -3.54
N ALA A 152 -17.34 -27.10 -3.42
CA ALA A 152 -18.74 -26.85 -3.74
C ALA A 152 -19.06 -27.16 -5.22
N ALA A 153 -18.15 -26.82 -6.14
CA ALA A 153 -18.30 -27.15 -7.55
C ALA A 153 -18.28 -28.67 -7.82
N LEU A 154 -17.43 -29.43 -7.11
CA LEU A 154 -17.38 -30.89 -7.21
C LEU A 154 -18.62 -31.58 -6.63
N GLU A 155 -19.19 -31.04 -5.57
CA GLU A 155 -20.45 -31.55 -4.98
C GLU A 155 -21.66 -31.26 -5.88
N ALA A 156 -21.69 -30.09 -6.54
CA ALA A 156 -22.76 -29.74 -7.47
C ALA A 156 -22.72 -30.56 -8.78
N ALA A 157 -21.58 -31.15 -9.13
CA ALA A 157 -21.40 -31.97 -10.33
C ALA A 157 -21.71 -33.47 -10.12
N ARG A 158 -22.05 -33.89 -8.89
CA ARG A 158 -22.46 -35.25 -8.53
C ARG A 158 -23.95 -35.34 -8.47
#